data_31ecaa63bcdf2b800df6b32395207ea0
#
_entry.id   31ecaa63bcdf2b800df6b32395207ea0
#
_cell.length_a   1.000
_cell.length_b   1.000
_cell.length_c   1.000
_cell.angle_alpha   90.00
_cell.angle_beta   90.00
_cell.angle_gamma   90.00
#
_symmetry.space_group_name_H-M   'P 1'
#
loop_
_entity.id
_entity.type
_entity.pdbx_description
1 polymer ?
#
loop_
_entity_poly.entity_id
_entity_poly.type
_entity_poly.pdbx_seq_one_letter_code
_entity_poly.pdbx_strand_id
1 'polypeptide(L)'
;MGNEARGAGLLGEHARSERTGLVRRTPSETKTPVRSDAAPGELMRLFVAIAPPPDVFDELDALAGPLRAGRPDLRWTSRDAWHVTLAFLGQVDEAAATRLRPRLERAAHRHHAFRLAFSGAGAFPAATRANVLWSGLSGDRRALAHLAESVAAGASRAGAPPPDKGRRFQPHLTLARCRTPADVTELVAALAAYQGRPWTADRIHLVRSRLGATEQPRYATLGSWPLRPPDLDL
;
A
#
# COMPACT_ATOMS: atom_id res chain seq x y z
N MET A 1 17.93 -29.05 69.51
CA MET A 1 18.20 -30.44 69.17
C MET A 1 18.54 -30.41 67.70
N GLY A 2 19.73 -30.40 67.33
CA GLY A 2 20.76 -31.40 67.19
C GLY A 2 20.73 -31.85 65.75
N ASN A 3 21.69 -31.86 64.99
CA ASN A 3 23.14 -32.03 65.02
C ASN A 3 23.58 -32.20 63.56
N GLU A 4 24.58 -31.49 63.07
CA GLU A 4 25.91 -31.98 62.60
C GLU A 4 25.84 -33.18 61.62
N ALA A 5 26.65 -33.29 60.60
CA ALA A 5 28.04 -32.90 60.36
C ALA A 5 28.47 -33.21 58.92
N ARG A 6 29.34 -32.36 58.34
CA ARG A 6 30.74 -32.64 57.88
C ARG A 6 30.98 -33.64 56.75
N GLY A 7 31.78 -33.18 55.81
CA GLY A 7 32.84 -33.89 55.11
C GLY A 7 32.99 -33.40 53.68
N ALA A 8 33.82 -32.54 53.31
CA ALA A 8 35.27 -32.48 53.03
C ALA A 8 35.70 -33.32 51.79
N GLY A 9 36.37 -32.68 50.87
CA GLY A 9 37.30 -33.27 49.91
C GLY A 9 37.16 -32.69 48.51
N LEU A 10 37.88 -31.68 48.10
CA LEU A 10 39.20 -31.46 47.54
C LEU A 10 39.42 -31.93 46.11
N LEU A 11 40.02 -30.96 45.33
CA LEU A 11 40.80 -31.10 44.10
C LEU A 11 39.94 -31.27 42.80
N GLY A 12 39.88 -30.38 41.83
CA GLY A 12 40.92 -29.63 41.19
C GLY A 12 40.96 -30.05 39.74
N GLU A 13 40.68 -29.17 38.83
CA GLU A 13 41.47 -29.07 37.63
C GLU A 13 40.89 -28.03 36.65
N HIS A 14 41.79 -27.22 36.13
CA HIS A 14 41.52 -26.18 35.15
C HIS A 14 41.09 -26.77 33.80
N ALA A 15 40.00 -26.31 33.25
CA ALA A 15 39.77 -26.37 31.82
C ALA A 15 39.29 -25.01 31.32
N ARG A 16 40.09 -24.41 30.50
CA ARG A 16 39.83 -23.18 29.76
C ARG A 16 38.65 -23.40 28.84
N SER A 17 37.57 -22.63 29.01
CA SER A 17 36.50 -22.57 28.04
C SER A 17 36.75 -21.42 27.07
N GLU A 18 37.05 -21.79 25.84
CA GLU A 18 37.09 -20.91 24.69
C GLU A 18 35.67 -20.41 24.41
N ARG A 19 35.49 -19.10 24.49
CA ARG A 19 34.23 -18.44 24.06
C ARG A 19 34.22 -18.35 22.55
N THR A 20 33.62 -19.34 21.90
CA THR A 20 33.27 -19.23 20.49
C THR A 20 31.99 -18.42 20.41
N GLY A 21 32.10 -17.14 20.06
CA GLY A 21 30.98 -16.24 19.76
C GLY A 21 30.22 -16.71 18.52
N LEU A 22 29.10 -17.35 18.71
CA LEU A 22 28.19 -17.67 17.62
C LEU A 22 27.41 -16.41 17.25
N VAL A 23 27.93 -15.67 16.29
CA VAL A 23 27.19 -14.59 15.61
C VAL A 23 26.01 -15.23 14.90
N ARG A 24 24.81 -15.06 15.47
CA ARG A 24 23.57 -15.39 14.78
C ARG A 24 23.44 -14.47 13.57
N ARG A 25 23.74 -15.02 12.40
CA ARG A 25 23.37 -14.42 11.11
C ARG A 25 21.84 -14.47 11.01
N THR A 26 21.20 -13.31 11.03
CA THR A 26 19.81 -13.16 10.61
C THR A 26 19.68 -13.64 9.16
N PRO A 27 18.63 -14.41 8.82
CA PRO A 27 18.41 -14.79 7.43
C PRO A 27 18.13 -13.53 6.62
N SER A 28 19.01 -13.25 5.66
CA SER A 28 18.75 -12.30 4.59
C SER A 28 17.49 -12.77 3.86
N GLU A 29 16.41 -11.98 3.92
CA GLU A 29 15.24 -12.22 3.10
C GLU A 29 15.66 -12.20 1.63
N THR A 30 15.83 -13.38 1.08
CA THR A 30 16.06 -13.59 -0.34
C THR A 30 14.77 -13.22 -1.06
N LYS A 31 14.77 -12.03 -1.64
CA LYS A 31 13.71 -11.48 -2.48
C LYS A 31 13.56 -12.37 -3.71
N THR A 32 12.72 -13.41 -3.60
CA THR A 32 12.37 -14.25 -4.73
C THR A 32 11.66 -13.38 -5.77
N PRO A 33 12.17 -13.26 -7.00
CA PRO A 33 11.46 -12.53 -8.05
C PRO A 33 10.16 -13.29 -8.34
N VAL A 34 9.02 -12.65 -8.07
CA VAL A 34 7.72 -13.15 -8.51
C VAL A 34 7.78 -13.23 -10.04
N ARG A 35 7.81 -14.45 -10.58
CA ARG A 35 7.71 -14.68 -12.03
C ARG A 35 6.37 -14.14 -12.48
N SER A 36 6.38 -13.37 -13.55
CA SER A 36 5.17 -12.92 -14.23
C SER A 36 4.56 -14.15 -14.93
N ASP A 37 3.37 -14.58 -14.46
CA ASP A 37 2.62 -15.68 -15.07
C ASP A 37 1.86 -15.26 -16.34
N ALA A 38 2.26 -14.15 -16.98
CA ALA A 38 1.63 -13.68 -18.21
C ALA A 38 2.22 -14.40 -19.42
N ALA A 39 1.36 -14.95 -20.28
CA ALA A 39 1.76 -15.48 -21.57
C ALA A 39 2.33 -14.38 -22.48
N PRO A 40 3.27 -14.68 -23.39
CA PRO A 40 3.82 -13.69 -24.33
C PRO A 40 2.70 -13.04 -25.15
N GLY A 41 2.59 -11.70 -25.07
CA GLY A 41 1.55 -10.92 -25.76
C GLY A 41 0.30 -10.62 -24.93
N GLU A 42 0.17 -11.14 -23.70
CA GLU A 42 -0.95 -10.81 -22.82
C GLU A 42 -0.82 -9.38 -22.30
N LEU A 43 -1.87 -8.57 -22.50
CA LEU A 43 -1.96 -7.23 -21.94
C LEU A 43 -2.41 -7.29 -20.47
N MET A 44 -1.65 -6.68 -19.61
CA MET A 44 -1.95 -6.59 -18.17
C MET A 44 -2.52 -5.23 -17.83
N ARG A 45 -3.65 -5.20 -17.14
CA ARG A 45 -4.17 -3.94 -16.59
C ARG A 45 -3.41 -3.59 -15.32
N LEU A 46 -2.58 -2.54 -15.39
CA LEU A 46 -1.67 -2.14 -14.33
C LEU A 46 -2.01 -0.76 -13.75
N PHE A 47 -1.65 -0.58 -12.50
CA PHE A 47 -1.62 0.71 -11.83
C PHE A 47 -0.52 0.73 -10.77
N VAL A 48 -0.10 1.94 -10.37
CA VAL A 48 0.84 2.15 -9.27
C VAL A 48 0.09 2.76 -8.10
N ALA A 49 0.32 2.23 -6.89
CA ALA A 49 -0.39 2.65 -5.70
C ALA A 49 0.49 2.64 -4.44
N ILE A 50 -0.01 3.29 -3.39
CA ILE A 50 0.43 3.17 -2.00
C ILE A 50 -0.64 2.36 -1.26
N ALA A 51 -0.22 1.40 -0.44
CA ALA A 51 -1.08 0.66 0.48
C ALA A 51 -0.91 1.21 1.89
N PRO A 52 -2.00 1.64 2.56
CA PRO A 52 -1.98 1.97 3.98
C PRO A 52 -1.61 0.75 4.84
N PRO A 53 -1.07 0.94 6.05
CA PRO A 53 -0.77 -0.16 6.95
C PRO A 53 -2.05 -0.80 7.54
N PRO A 54 -1.96 -2.04 8.09
CA PRO A 54 -3.13 -2.81 8.54
C PRO A 54 -4.00 -2.11 9.60
N ASP A 55 -3.39 -1.39 10.54
CA ASP A 55 -4.09 -0.65 11.60
C ASP A 55 -4.94 0.51 11.09
N VAL A 56 -4.54 1.13 9.99
CA VAL A 56 -5.34 2.14 9.28
C VAL A 56 -6.54 1.49 8.57
N PHE A 57 -6.37 0.28 8.08
CA PHE A 57 -7.49 -0.48 7.51
C PHE A 57 -8.52 -0.88 8.57
N ASP A 58 -8.09 -1.22 9.79
CA ASP A 58 -8.99 -1.52 10.91
C ASP A 58 -9.87 -0.32 11.25
N GLU A 59 -9.26 0.87 11.29
CA GLU A 59 -9.97 2.13 11.52
C GLU A 59 -10.99 2.44 10.42
N LEU A 60 -10.57 2.31 9.15
CA LEU A 60 -11.46 2.53 8.00
C LEU A 60 -12.61 1.53 7.95
N ASP A 61 -12.38 0.27 8.31
CA ASP A 61 -13.42 -0.76 8.30
C ASP A 61 -14.44 -0.52 9.42
N ALA A 62 -13.98 -0.10 10.60
CA ALA A 62 -14.85 0.31 11.69
C ALA A 62 -15.74 1.51 11.29
N LEU A 63 -15.18 2.50 10.59
CA LEU A 63 -15.91 3.66 10.07
C LEU A 63 -16.91 3.27 8.99
N ALA A 64 -16.51 2.41 8.05
CA ALA A 64 -17.34 2.03 6.90
C ALA A 64 -18.44 1.01 7.25
N GLY A 65 -18.28 0.25 8.33
CA GLY A 65 -19.20 -0.81 8.73
C GLY A 65 -20.69 -0.36 8.85
N PRO A 66 -21.01 0.64 9.68
CA PRO A 66 -22.37 1.17 9.80
C PRO A 66 -22.91 1.74 8.49
N LEU A 67 -22.06 2.43 7.72
CA LEU A 67 -22.46 3.00 6.42
C LEU A 67 -22.78 1.92 5.40
N ARG A 68 -22.02 0.82 5.43
CA ARG A 68 -22.24 -0.36 4.57
C ARG A 68 -23.58 -1.02 4.88
N ALA A 69 -23.92 -1.16 6.16
CA ALA A 69 -25.19 -1.72 6.59
C ALA A 69 -26.39 -0.87 6.13
N GLY A 70 -26.25 0.47 6.15
CA GLY A 70 -27.28 1.40 5.69
C GLY A 70 -27.44 1.52 4.17
N ARG A 71 -26.42 1.08 3.38
CA ARG A 71 -26.39 1.22 1.92
C ARG A 71 -25.93 -0.08 1.22
N PRO A 72 -26.74 -1.16 1.29
CA PRO A 72 -26.43 -2.45 0.65
C PRO A 72 -26.54 -2.39 -0.88
N ASP A 73 -27.15 -1.36 -1.44
CA ASP A 73 -27.25 -1.08 -2.88
C ASP A 73 -25.88 -0.72 -3.51
N LEU A 74 -24.92 -0.26 -2.70
CA LEU A 74 -23.57 0.08 -3.16
C LEU A 74 -22.64 -1.15 -3.15
N ARG A 75 -21.70 -1.18 -4.09
CA ARG A 75 -20.58 -2.14 -4.08
C ARG A 75 -19.46 -1.60 -3.21
N TRP A 76 -19.50 -1.94 -1.94
CA TRP A 76 -18.41 -1.57 -1.02
C TRP A 76 -17.11 -2.29 -1.39
N THR A 77 -16.03 -1.53 -1.36
CA THR A 77 -14.69 -2.04 -1.65
C THR A 77 -14.21 -2.84 -0.44
N SER A 78 -13.75 -4.07 -0.67
CA SER A 78 -13.17 -4.91 0.38
C SER A 78 -11.78 -4.40 0.79
N ARG A 79 -11.36 -4.75 1.99
CA ARG A 79 -10.11 -4.30 2.60
C ARG A 79 -8.86 -4.62 1.74
N ASP A 80 -8.83 -5.80 1.12
CA ASP A 80 -7.76 -6.25 0.22
C ASP A 80 -7.65 -5.41 -1.07
N ALA A 81 -8.69 -4.64 -1.37
CA ALA A 81 -8.73 -3.76 -2.53
C ALA A 81 -8.50 -2.27 -2.18
N TRP A 82 -8.25 -1.95 -0.91
CA TRP A 82 -7.99 -0.58 -0.48
C TRP A 82 -6.56 -0.14 -0.79
N HIS A 83 -6.45 0.96 -1.52
CA HIS A 83 -5.19 1.58 -1.90
C HIS A 83 -5.39 3.03 -2.32
N VAL A 84 -4.33 3.80 -2.31
CA VAL A 84 -4.28 5.14 -2.91
C VAL A 84 -3.57 5.04 -4.25
N THR A 85 -4.29 5.21 -5.36
CA THR A 85 -3.70 5.14 -6.70
C THR A 85 -2.87 6.38 -6.99
N LEU A 86 -1.62 6.18 -7.43
CA LEU A 86 -0.73 7.22 -7.92
C LEU A 86 -0.88 7.43 -9.43
N ALA A 87 -0.97 6.35 -10.19
CA ALA A 87 -1.15 6.40 -11.64
C ALA A 87 -1.84 5.13 -12.15
N PHE A 88 -2.86 5.28 -12.98
CA PHE A 88 -3.40 4.20 -13.80
C PHE A 88 -2.57 4.07 -15.08
N LEU A 89 -2.13 2.86 -15.39
CA LEU A 89 -1.30 2.59 -16.56
C LEU A 89 -2.09 1.96 -17.72
N GLY A 90 -3.33 1.54 -17.44
CA GLY A 90 -4.16 0.87 -18.44
C GLY A 90 -3.62 -0.51 -18.81
N GLN A 91 -3.78 -0.86 -20.07
CA GLN A 91 -3.29 -2.13 -20.64
C GLN A 91 -1.83 -1.98 -21.02
N VAL A 92 -0.97 -2.80 -20.43
CA VAL A 92 0.49 -2.75 -20.58
C VAL A 92 0.98 -4.13 -20.94
N ASP A 93 1.81 -4.25 -21.98
CA ASP A 93 2.47 -5.49 -22.34
C ASP A 93 3.64 -5.81 -21.39
N GLU A 94 4.13 -7.03 -21.45
CA GLU A 94 5.21 -7.50 -20.56
C GLU A 94 6.53 -6.75 -20.80
N ALA A 95 6.83 -6.37 -22.04
CA ALA A 95 8.04 -5.64 -22.38
C ALA A 95 8.02 -4.22 -21.78
N ALA A 96 6.89 -3.52 -21.85
CA ALA A 96 6.71 -2.22 -21.21
C ALA A 96 6.71 -2.36 -19.67
N ALA A 97 6.08 -3.40 -19.11
CA ALA A 97 6.11 -3.68 -17.68
C ALA A 97 7.55 -3.94 -17.18
N THR A 98 8.36 -4.64 -17.94
CA THR A 98 9.78 -4.87 -17.65
C THR A 98 10.58 -3.56 -17.65
N ARG A 99 10.38 -2.70 -18.66
CA ARG A 99 11.03 -1.38 -18.73
C ARG A 99 10.54 -0.42 -17.63
N LEU A 100 9.32 -0.61 -17.16
CA LEU A 100 8.70 0.21 -16.10
C LEU A 100 9.36 0.00 -14.74
N ARG A 101 9.69 -1.24 -14.36
CA ARG A 101 10.25 -1.59 -13.04
C ARG A 101 11.44 -0.71 -12.60
N PRO A 102 12.53 -0.59 -13.38
CA PRO A 102 13.67 0.26 -12.99
C PRO A 102 13.32 1.74 -12.97
N ARG A 103 12.26 2.16 -13.65
CA ARG A 103 11.80 3.56 -13.61
C ARG A 103 10.99 3.85 -12.35
N LEU A 104 10.19 2.89 -11.88
CA LEU A 104 9.48 2.98 -10.60
C LEU A 104 10.46 2.97 -9.43
N GLU A 105 11.48 2.13 -9.47
CA GLU A 105 12.56 2.12 -8.50
C GLU A 105 13.25 3.48 -8.40
N ARG A 106 13.66 4.06 -9.53
CA ARG A 106 14.25 5.41 -9.55
C ARG A 106 13.27 6.51 -9.11
N ALA A 107 11.98 6.36 -9.40
CA ALA A 107 10.96 7.29 -8.90
C ALA A 107 10.88 7.20 -7.37
N ALA A 108 10.76 5.99 -6.81
CA ALA A 108 10.72 5.78 -5.37
C ALA A 108 11.96 6.33 -4.66
N HIS A 109 13.17 6.03 -5.17
CA HIS A 109 14.43 6.51 -4.59
C HIS A 109 14.64 8.03 -4.61
N ARG A 110 13.82 8.79 -5.34
CA ARG A 110 13.90 10.27 -5.35
C ARG A 110 13.02 10.94 -4.32
N HIS A 111 12.12 10.19 -3.68
CA HIS A 111 11.17 10.71 -2.72
C HIS A 111 11.40 10.11 -1.34
N HIS A 112 11.33 10.94 -0.32
CA HIS A 112 11.33 10.50 1.07
C HIS A 112 9.97 9.93 1.45
N ALA A 113 9.94 9.04 2.45
CA ALA A 113 8.71 8.63 3.10
C ALA A 113 8.07 9.84 3.77
N PHE A 114 6.74 9.93 3.73
CA PHE A 114 5.98 11.09 4.20
C PHE A 114 4.69 10.66 4.91
N ARG A 115 4.11 11.57 5.68
CA ARG A 115 2.93 11.28 6.50
C ARG A 115 1.64 11.65 5.78
N LEU A 116 0.68 10.74 5.85
CA LEU A 116 -0.69 10.91 5.37
C LEU A 116 -1.69 10.51 6.45
N ALA A 117 -2.91 11.00 6.34
CA ALA A 117 -4.06 10.48 7.06
C ALA A 117 -5.27 10.50 6.12
N PHE A 118 -6.21 9.58 6.29
CA PHE A 118 -7.49 9.68 5.58
C PHE A 118 -8.34 10.79 6.21
N SER A 119 -9.06 11.54 5.40
CA SER A 119 -9.79 12.72 5.84
C SER A 119 -10.95 13.04 4.94
N GLY A 120 -12.11 13.18 5.55
CA GLY A 120 -13.32 13.50 4.83
C GLY A 120 -13.70 12.49 3.76
N ALA A 121 -14.69 12.85 2.94
CA ALA A 121 -15.14 12.04 1.83
C ALA A 121 -15.60 12.91 0.64
N GLY A 122 -15.80 12.26 -0.47
CA GLY A 122 -16.37 12.85 -1.67
C GLY A 122 -16.85 11.80 -2.64
N ALA A 123 -17.32 12.26 -3.79
CA ALA A 123 -17.82 11.37 -4.81
C ALA A 123 -17.43 11.84 -6.22
N PHE A 124 -17.35 10.90 -7.15
CA PHE A 124 -17.15 11.19 -8.57
C PHE A 124 -18.36 10.76 -9.38
N PRO A 125 -18.84 11.58 -10.33
CA PRO A 125 -18.41 12.97 -10.59
C PRO A 125 -18.90 13.99 -9.55
N ALA A 126 -20.03 13.72 -8.87
CA ALA A 126 -20.62 14.56 -7.82
C ALA A 126 -21.40 13.71 -6.82
N ALA A 127 -21.64 14.20 -5.60
CA ALA A 127 -22.35 13.47 -4.55
C ALA A 127 -23.80 13.13 -4.92
N THR A 128 -24.49 14.01 -5.62
CA THR A 128 -25.89 13.81 -6.08
C THR A 128 -26.03 12.81 -7.23
N ARG A 129 -24.91 12.46 -7.90
CA ARG A 129 -24.89 11.52 -9.05
C ARG A 129 -23.57 10.75 -9.06
N ALA A 130 -23.29 10.02 -8.00
CA ALA A 130 -22.02 9.34 -7.80
C ALA A 130 -21.95 8.01 -8.56
N ASN A 131 -20.78 7.76 -9.15
CA ASN A 131 -20.31 6.44 -9.57
C ASN A 131 -19.33 5.84 -8.55
N VAL A 132 -18.65 6.70 -7.78
CA VAL A 132 -17.64 6.32 -6.80
C VAL A 132 -17.78 7.19 -5.57
N LEU A 133 -17.88 6.56 -4.39
CA LEU A 133 -17.71 7.19 -3.07
C LEU A 133 -16.28 6.93 -2.62
N TRP A 134 -15.59 7.95 -2.12
CA TRP A 134 -14.18 7.86 -1.71
C TRP A 134 -13.89 8.65 -0.43
N SER A 135 -12.85 8.22 0.32
CA SER A 135 -12.23 9.01 1.38
C SER A 135 -11.05 9.79 0.81
N GLY A 136 -10.94 11.06 1.22
CA GLY A 136 -9.82 11.93 0.88
C GLY A 136 -8.60 11.68 1.77
N LEU A 137 -7.58 12.51 1.58
CA LEU A 137 -6.34 12.47 2.36
C LEU A 137 -5.95 13.87 2.83
N SER A 138 -5.36 13.91 4.02
CA SER A 138 -4.65 15.05 4.61
C SER A 138 -3.18 14.70 4.86
N GLY A 139 -2.39 15.63 5.39
CA GLY A 139 -0.95 15.48 5.58
C GLY A 139 -0.15 15.96 4.37
N ASP A 140 0.93 15.28 4.03
CA ASP A 140 1.91 15.71 3.01
C ASP A 140 1.41 15.50 1.57
N ARG A 141 0.24 16.07 1.26
CA ARG A 141 -0.40 15.94 -0.06
C ARG A 141 0.47 16.44 -1.20
N ARG A 142 1.38 17.41 -0.93
CA ARG A 142 2.33 17.92 -1.93
C ARG A 142 3.37 16.86 -2.29
N ALA A 143 3.95 16.18 -1.28
CA ALA A 143 4.89 15.07 -1.50
C ALA A 143 4.21 13.94 -2.28
N LEU A 144 2.95 13.60 -1.92
CA LEU A 144 2.15 12.62 -2.64
C LEU A 144 1.93 13.00 -4.12
N ALA A 145 1.63 14.27 -4.40
CA ALA A 145 1.44 14.74 -5.77
C ALA A 145 2.75 14.65 -6.60
N HIS A 146 3.87 15.10 -6.04
CA HIS A 146 5.18 15.02 -6.71
C HIS A 146 5.61 13.55 -6.96
N LEU A 147 5.30 12.64 -6.01
CA LEU A 147 5.54 11.20 -6.22
C LEU A 147 4.69 10.67 -7.39
N ALA A 148 3.40 11.02 -7.44
CA ALA A 148 2.50 10.62 -8.53
C ALA A 148 2.99 11.14 -9.90
N GLU A 149 3.45 12.38 -9.97
CA GLU A 149 4.05 12.98 -11.17
C GLU A 149 5.31 12.21 -11.61
N SER A 150 6.20 11.87 -10.66
CA SER A 150 7.42 11.11 -10.94
C SER A 150 7.11 9.70 -11.46
N VAL A 151 6.10 9.05 -10.89
CA VAL A 151 5.60 7.74 -11.32
C VAL A 151 5.02 7.83 -12.73
N ALA A 152 4.15 8.81 -13.00
CA ALA A 152 3.53 9.02 -14.32
C ALA A 152 4.57 9.30 -15.39
N ALA A 153 5.57 10.14 -15.09
CA ALA A 153 6.68 10.43 -16.00
C ALA A 153 7.55 9.18 -16.26
N GLY A 154 7.77 8.34 -15.24
CA GLY A 154 8.46 7.06 -15.37
C GLY A 154 7.70 6.10 -16.28
N ALA A 155 6.39 5.99 -16.11
CA ALA A 155 5.50 5.15 -16.89
C ALA A 155 5.47 5.58 -18.38
N SER A 156 5.32 6.85 -18.65
CA SER A 156 5.36 7.39 -20.02
C SER A 156 6.66 7.03 -20.74
N ARG A 157 7.80 7.17 -20.06
CA ARG A 157 9.11 6.79 -20.62
C ARG A 157 9.34 5.29 -20.77
N ALA A 158 8.53 4.46 -20.12
CA ALA A 158 8.56 3.00 -20.27
C ALA A 158 7.70 2.50 -21.44
N GLY A 159 6.92 3.39 -22.07
CA GLY A 159 5.96 3.03 -23.11
C GLY A 159 4.64 2.50 -22.56
N ALA A 160 4.37 2.69 -21.26
CA ALA A 160 3.04 2.46 -20.69
C ALA A 160 2.10 3.60 -21.12
N PRO A 161 0.81 3.34 -21.31
CA PRO A 161 -0.14 4.38 -21.65
C PRO A 161 -0.07 5.53 -20.65
N PRO A 162 -0.02 6.79 -21.11
CA PRO A 162 0.01 7.93 -20.21
C PRO A 162 -1.31 7.97 -19.43
N PRO A 163 -1.26 8.32 -18.14
CA PRO A 163 -2.48 8.62 -17.41
C PRO A 163 -3.23 9.73 -18.11
N ASP A 164 -4.57 9.77 -17.97
CA ASP A 164 -5.46 10.75 -18.61
C ASP A 164 -4.85 12.16 -18.58
N LYS A 165 -4.31 12.61 -19.71
CA LYS A 165 -3.70 13.93 -19.83
C LYS A 165 -4.76 14.99 -19.58
N GLY A 166 -4.50 15.84 -18.56
CA GLY A 166 -5.39 16.97 -18.22
C GLY A 166 -6.30 16.72 -17.01
N ARG A 167 -6.41 15.52 -16.48
CA ARG A 167 -7.09 15.31 -15.20
C ARG A 167 -6.19 15.71 -14.04
N ARG A 168 -6.68 16.61 -13.20
CA ARG A 168 -5.98 16.96 -11.95
C ARG A 168 -5.89 15.71 -11.07
N PHE A 169 -4.68 15.40 -10.60
CA PHE A 169 -4.47 14.33 -9.62
C PHE A 169 -5.27 14.62 -8.35
N GLN A 170 -6.20 13.74 -8.02
CA GLN A 170 -7.01 13.80 -6.82
C GLN A 170 -6.81 12.51 -6.01
N PRO A 171 -5.91 12.54 -5.03
CA PRO A 171 -5.62 11.35 -4.23
C PRO A 171 -6.83 10.97 -3.38
N HIS A 172 -7.22 9.71 -3.43
CA HIS A 172 -8.36 9.17 -2.71
C HIS A 172 -8.24 7.66 -2.50
N LEU A 173 -8.98 7.14 -1.54
CA LEU A 173 -9.25 5.72 -1.40
C LEU A 173 -10.72 5.46 -1.74
N THR A 174 -10.99 4.54 -2.65
CA THR A 174 -12.36 4.16 -3.01
C THR A 174 -13.00 3.36 -1.89
N LEU A 175 -14.10 3.88 -1.32
CA LEU A 175 -14.91 3.20 -0.30
C LEU A 175 -15.99 2.32 -0.94
N ALA A 176 -16.67 2.85 -1.96
CA ALA A 176 -17.73 2.12 -2.65
C ALA A 176 -17.85 2.55 -4.12
N ARG A 177 -18.46 1.70 -4.93
CA ARG A 177 -18.85 1.97 -6.32
C ARG A 177 -20.35 1.79 -6.47
N CYS A 178 -20.98 2.70 -7.19
CA CYS A 178 -22.39 2.59 -7.54
C CYS A 178 -22.54 1.74 -8.81
N ARG A 179 -23.53 0.87 -8.86
CA ARG A 179 -23.86 0.07 -10.07
C ARG A 179 -24.46 0.95 -11.15
N THR A 180 -25.32 1.86 -10.71
CA THR A 180 -25.90 2.98 -11.47
C THR A 180 -25.60 4.26 -10.72
N PRO A 181 -25.55 5.44 -11.37
CA PRO A 181 -25.34 6.70 -10.66
C PRO A 181 -26.35 6.87 -9.52
N ALA A 182 -25.86 7.11 -8.31
CA ALA A 182 -26.66 7.21 -7.08
C ALA A 182 -26.38 8.50 -6.31
N ASP A 183 -27.32 8.96 -5.53
CA ASP A 183 -27.12 10.04 -4.56
C ASP A 183 -26.45 9.46 -3.31
N VAL A 184 -25.29 10.01 -2.95
CA VAL A 184 -24.49 9.66 -1.78
C VAL A 184 -24.20 10.90 -0.90
N THR A 185 -25.00 11.96 -1.04
CA THR A 185 -24.79 13.22 -0.32
C THR A 185 -24.76 13.02 1.19
N GLU A 186 -25.67 12.20 1.73
CA GLU A 186 -25.72 11.87 3.17
C GLU A 186 -24.45 11.13 3.63
N LEU A 187 -23.92 10.21 2.82
CA LEU A 187 -22.68 9.50 3.15
C LEU A 187 -21.48 10.45 3.15
N VAL A 188 -21.41 11.35 2.18
CA VAL A 188 -20.35 12.38 2.12
C VAL A 188 -20.46 13.30 3.33
N ALA A 189 -21.67 13.74 3.72
CA ALA A 189 -21.90 14.57 4.90
C ALA A 189 -21.52 13.84 6.20
N ALA A 190 -21.90 12.58 6.36
CA ALA A 190 -21.57 11.76 7.53
C ALA A 190 -20.05 11.58 7.71
N LEU A 191 -19.30 11.55 6.62
CA LEU A 191 -17.84 11.40 6.62
C LEU A 191 -17.08 12.74 6.59
N ALA A 192 -17.76 13.89 6.48
CA ALA A 192 -17.11 15.18 6.25
C ALA A 192 -16.11 15.57 7.36
N ALA A 193 -16.44 15.25 8.62
CA ALA A 193 -15.60 15.54 9.79
C ALA A 193 -14.59 14.41 10.09
N TYR A 194 -14.55 13.35 9.32
CA TYR A 194 -13.63 12.24 9.59
C TYR A 194 -12.18 12.68 9.44
N GLN A 195 -11.38 12.35 10.45
CA GLN A 195 -9.92 12.54 10.50
C GLN A 195 -9.32 11.25 11.04
N GLY A 196 -8.71 10.48 10.17
CA GLY A 196 -8.04 9.24 10.54
C GLY A 196 -6.68 9.46 11.18
N ARG A 197 -6.13 8.42 11.78
CA ARG A 197 -4.77 8.45 12.32
C ARG A 197 -3.74 8.70 11.24
N PRO A 198 -2.67 9.45 11.53
CA PRO A 198 -1.56 9.61 10.61
C PRO A 198 -0.76 8.31 10.45
N TRP A 199 -0.39 8.01 9.21
CA TRP A 199 0.47 6.87 8.85
C TRP A 199 1.56 7.30 7.88
N THR A 200 2.61 6.49 7.77
CA THR A 200 3.74 6.77 6.89
C THR A 200 3.58 6.02 5.57
N ALA A 201 3.53 6.77 4.47
CA ALA A 201 3.67 6.23 3.13
C ALA A 201 5.16 5.99 2.86
N ASP A 202 5.59 4.73 2.91
CA ASP A 202 7.01 4.34 2.85
C ASP A 202 7.39 3.59 1.58
N ARG A 203 6.43 3.20 0.73
CA ARG A 203 6.68 2.45 -0.50
C ARG A 203 5.58 2.60 -1.53
N ILE A 204 5.94 2.33 -2.78
CA ILE A 204 5.01 2.21 -3.90
C ILE A 204 4.92 0.76 -4.37
N HIS A 205 3.75 0.40 -4.93
CA HIS A 205 3.47 -0.93 -5.45
C HIS A 205 3.04 -0.83 -6.92
N LEU A 206 3.57 -1.71 -7.76
CA LEU A 206 3.01 -1.99 -9.09
C LEU A 206 2.00 -3.12 -8.94
N VAL A 207 0.77 -2.86 -9.32
CA VAL A 207 -0.35 -3.78 -9.10
C VAL A 207 -1.01 -4.15 -10.43
N ARG A 208 -1.25 -5.44 -10.62
CA ARG A 208 -2.07 -5.99 -11.71
C ARG A 208 -3.53 -6.10 -11.25
N SER A 209 -4.44 -5.54 -12.02
CA SER A 209 -5.90 -5.67 -11.83
C SER A 209 -6.43 -6.76 -12.75
N ARG A 210 -7.13 -7.75 -12.19
CA ARG A 210 -7.87 -8.78 -12.94
C ARG A 210 -9.35 -8.48 -12.86
N LEU A 211 -9.98 -8.24 -14.01
CA LEU A 211 -11.43 -8.05 -14.10
C LEU A 211 -12.11 -9.41 -14.21
N GLY A 212 -13.16 -9.65 -13.41
CA GLY A 212 -13.98 -10.87 -13.51
C GLY A 212 -13.38 -12.14 -12.89
N ALA A 213 -12.25 -12.08 -12.21
CA ALA A 213 -11.67 -13.23 -11.52
C ALA A 213 -12.54 -13.63 -10.32
N THR A 214 -13.07 -14.86 -10.33
CA THR A 214 -13.83 -15.45 -9.22
C THR A 214 -12.95 -16.28 -8.29
N GLU A 215 -11.84 -16.84 -8.79
CA GLU A 215 -10.96 -17.76 -8.05
C GLU A 215 -9.58 -17.18 -7.69
N GLN A 216 -9.24 -15.97 -8.17
CA GLN A 216 -7.94 -15.35 -7.92
C GLN A 216 -8.12 -13.96 -7.31
N PRO A 217 -7.14 -13.46 -6.52
CA PRO A 217 -7.18 -12.10 -5.99
C PRO A 217 -7.38 -11.09 -7.12
N ARG A 218 -8.33 -10.18 -6.92
CA ARG A 218 -8.62 -9.10 -7.88
C ARG A 218 -7.40 -8.23 -8.18
N TYR A 219 -6.51 -8.10 -7.21
CA TYR A 219 -5.28 -7.33 -7.29
C TYR A 219 -4.10 -8.21 -6.92
N ALA A 220 -3.05 -8.16 -7.74
CA ALA A 220 -1.79 -8.85 -7.49
C ALA A 220 -0.63 -7.86 -7.55
N THR A 221 0.18 -7.79 -6.51
CA THR A 221 1.37 -6.95 -6.46
C THR A 221 2.48 -7.59 -7.28
N LEU A 222 2.91 -6.93 -8.35
CA LEU A 222 3.99 -7.37 -9.24
C LEU A 222 5.38 -6.88 -8.80
N GLY A 223 5.43 -5.85 -7.97
CA GLY A 223 6.68 -5.29 -7.44
C GLY A 223 6.41 -4.20 -6.43
N SER A 224 7.38 -3.97 -5.53
CA SER A 224 7.32 -2.96 -4.49
C SER A 224 8.69 -2.30 -4.34
N TRP A 225 8.70 -0.98 -4.19
CA TRP A 225 9.93 -0.19 -4.03
C TRP A 225 9.77 0.75 -2.85
N PRO A 226 10.70 0.71 -1.88
CA PRO A 226 10.68 1.63 -0.75
C PRO A 226 11.01 3.05 -1.21
N LEU A 227 10.40 4.02 -0.57
CA LEU A 227 10.84 5.41 -0.59
C LEU A 227 12.09 5.55 0.28
N ARG A 228 12.80 6.66 0.16
CA ARG A 228 13.93 6.96 1.05
C ARG A 228 13.41 7.14 2.48
N PRO A 229 14.19 6.78 3.51
CA PRO A 229 13.83 7.15 4.88
C PRO A 229 13.48 8.64 4.98
N PRO A 230 12.60 9.06 5.90
CA PRO A 230 12.37 10.48 6.11
C PRO A 230 13.68 11.18 6.46
N ASP A 231 13.84 12.43 6.02
CA ASP A 231 14.94 13.24 6.49
C ASP A 231 14.79 13.36 8.02
N LEU A 232 15.76 12.85 8.75
CA LEU A 232 15.85 13.14 10.17
C LEU A 232 16.32 14.60 10.23
N ASP A 233 15.39 15.51 10.53
CA ASP A 233 15.75 16.88 10.87
C ASP A 233 16.73 16.79 12.04
N LEU A 234 18.02 17.10 11.76
CA LEU A 234 19.11 17.24 12.75
C LEU A 234 18.95 18.56 13.50
#